data_2aea8e99e658b1fa14a02bfd315da8cf
#
_entry.id   2aea8e99e658b1fa14a02bfd315da8cf
#
_cell.length_a   1.000
_cell.length_b   1.000
_cell.length_c   1.000
_cell.angle_alpha   90.00
_cell.angle_beta   90.00
_cell.angle_gamma   90.00
#
_symmetry.space_group_name_H-M   'P 1'
#
loop_
_entity.id
_entity.type
_entity.pdbx_description
1 polymer ?
#
loop_
_entity_poly.entity_id
_entity_poly.type
_entity_poly.pdbx_seq_one_letter_code
_entity_poly.pdbx_strand_id
1 'polypeptide(L)'
;MKVEVQAAVAKIKKYAVSESGDTVEIVERPFGGLSLVLADGQRSGRSAKLVSNIVVRKVISLLSEGVRDGAAARAAHDYLRLQRGGKVSADLVILSVDLRTRTLVISRNTRTPVLLAVGDELIRLEEESEPLGVRSSTRPVIREWALSPPMTVLAFSDGLLDAGTRVGQRVPYEELFLRFHRENGRDAHVLADTLLEQALQLDQGRPVDDTSVLVLTVYHVQETDGIRRMHVRFPVPPV
;
A
#
# COMPACT_ATOMS: atom_id res chain seq x y z
N MET A 1 -8.96 27.22 -4.49
CA MET A 1 -9.15 26.01 -3.69
C MET A 1 -7.78 25.42 -3.37
N LYS A 2 -7.56 25.00 -2.15
CA LYS A 2 -6.34 24.30 -1.72
C LYS A 2 -6.51 22.81 -1.94
N VAL A 3 -5.42 22.06 -1.90
CA VAL A 3 -5.41 20.60 -2.08
C VAL A 3 -4.92 19.96 -0.79
N GLU A 4 -5.61 18.92 -0.37
CA GLU A 4 -5.22 18.10 0.77
C GLU A 4 -5.05 16.64 0.33
N VAL A 5 -4.10 15.97 0.97
CA VAL A 5 -3.83 14.54 0.78
C VAL A 5 -4.10 13.85 2.09
N GLN A 6 -4.90 12.79 2.04
CA GLN A 6 -5.13 11.93 3.19
C GLN A 6 -4.69 10.50 2.85
N ALA A 7 -4.10 9.82 3.82
CA ALA A 7 -3.70 8.43 3.69
C ALA A 7 -4.20 7.62 4.88
N ALA A 8 -4.66 6.41 4.62
CA ALA A 8 -5.12 5.47 5.64
C ALA A 8 -4.62 4.06 5.36
N VAL A 9 -4.42 3.31 6.44
CA VAL A 9 -4.03 1.91 6.41
C VAL A 9 -4.95 1.14 7.34
N ALA A 10 -5.56 0.06 6.81
CA ALA A 10 -6.23 -0.96 7.61
C ALA A 10 -5.53 -2.30 7.40
N LYS A 11 -5.29 -3.04 8.48
CA LYS A 11 -4.47 -4.25 8.41
C LYS A 11 -4.89 -5.29 9.43
N ILE A 12 -4.90 -6.55 9.00
CA ILE A 12 -5.10 -7.71 9.87
C ILE A 12 -4.13 -8.83 9.50
N LYS A 13 -3.76 -9.62 10.50
CA LYS A 13 -2.94 -10.81 10.30
C LYS A 13 -3.78 -12.01 9.92
N LYS A 14 -3.19 -12.96 9.21
CA LYS A 14 -3.73 -14.31 8.95
C LYS A 14 -4.18 -14.98 10.25
N TYR A 15 -5.26 -15.74 10.17
CA TYR A 15 -5.73 -16.54 11.30
C TYR A 15 -4.67 -17.54 11.76
N ALA A 16 -4.55 -17.70 13.07
CA ALA A 16 -3.64 -18.63 13.75
C ALA A 16 -2.13 -18.31 13.61
N VAL A 17 -1.74 -17.13 13.12
CA VAL A 17 -0.35 -16.66 13.21
C VAL A 17 -0.17 -15.62 14.32
N SER A 18 1.03 -15.49 14.84
CA SER A 18 1.33 -14.52 15.91
C SER A 18 1.37 -13.08 15.41
N GLU A 19 1.88 -12.88 14.19
CA GLU A 19 2.07 -11.57 13.57
C GLU A 19 1.85 -11.63 12.05
N SER A 20 1.49 -10.49 11.45
CA SER A 20 1.32 -10.36 10.00
C SER A 20 2.68 -10.32 9.30
N GLY A 21 2.79 -11.02 8.16
CA GLY A 21 3.92 -10.97 7.25
C GLY A 21 4.09 -9.65 6.53
N ASP A 22 3.01 -8.88 6.37
CA ASP A 22 3.04 -7.56 5.75
C ASP A 22 3.72 -6.52 6.65
N THR A 23 4.35 -5.54 6.02
CA THR A 23 4.84 -4.33 6.69
C THR A 23 4.37 -3.10 5.91
N VAL A 24 3.79 -2.16 6.64
CA VAL A 24 3.39 -0.86 6.10
C VAL A 24 4.06 0.23 6.91
N GLU A 25 4.64 1.20 6.22
CA GLU A 25 5.25 2.38 6.81
C GLU A 25 4.90 3.63 6.02
N ILE A 26 4.83 4.75 6.72
CA ILE A 26 4.64 6.08 6.16
C ILE A 26 5.88 6.90 6.48
N VAL A 27 6.47 7.56 5.48
CA VAL A 27 7.67 8.37 5.64
C VAL A 27 7.51 9.73 4.98
N GLU A 28 7.89 10.78 5.69
CA GLU A 28 8.04 12.11 5.10
C GLU A 28 9.29 12.16 4.23
N ARG A 29 9.17 12.82 3.08
CA ARG A 29 10.28 13.03 2.17
C ARG A 29 10.87 14.44 2.35
N PRO A 30 12.10 14.69 1.91
CA PRO A 30 12.62 16.04 1.80
C PRO A 30 11.66 16.93 1.00
N PHE A 31 11.59 18.20 1.35
CA PHE A 31 10.68 19.19 0.76
C PHE A 31 9.18 18.93 1.02
N GLY A 32 8.88 18.06 1.99
CA GLY A 32 7.53 17.90 2.54
C GLY A 32 6.65 16.90 1.82
N GLY A 33 7.18 16.11 0.90
CA GLY A 33 6.47 14.99 0.29
C GLY A 33 6.20 13.86 1.27
N LEU A 34 5.33 12.94 0.89
CA LEU A 34 4.90 11.78 1.67
C LEU A 34 5.03 10.52 0.85
N SER A 35 5.55 9.44 1.43
CA SER A 35 5.50 8.12 0.81
C SER A 35 4.90 7.10 1.77
N LEU A 36 4.02 6.25 1.21
CA LEU A 36 3.47 5.07 1.86
C LEU A 36 4.13 3.85 1.21
N VAL A 37 4.59 2.93 2.03
CA VAL A 37 5.30 1.73 1.58
C VAL A 37 4.61 0.51 2.14
N LEU A 38 4.12 -0.37 1.27
CA LEU A 38 3.61 -1.70 1.62
C LEU A 38 4.58 -2.75 1.06
N ALA A 39 5.05 -3.63 1.92
CA ALA A 39 5.72 -4.85 1.50
C ALA A 39 5.05 -6.07 2.13
N ASP A 40 4.80 -7.07 1.29
CA ASP A 40 4.34 -8.40 1.69
C ASP A 40 5.49 -9.38 1.54
N GLY A 41 5.87 -10.00 2.66
CA GLY A 41 6.96 -10.96 2.71
C GLY A 41 6.48 -12.37 2.36
N GLN A 42 7.21 -13.06 1.50
CA GLN A 42 6.89 -14.43 1.08
C GLN A 42 6.55 -15.34 2.28
N ARG A 43 5.44 -16.09 2.19
CA ARG A 43 4.83 -16.95 3.23
C ARG A 43 4.07 -16.11 4.26
N SER A 44 4.00 -16.57 5.53
CA SER A 44 3.24 -15.90 6.59
C SER A 44 3.97 -15.89 7.93
N GLY A 45 3.49 -15.08 8.86
CA GLY A 45 3.98 -14.99 10.23
C GLY A 45 5.39 -14.40 10.31
N ARG A 46 6.14 -14.76 11.35
CA ARG A 46 7.42 -14.16 11.70
C ARG A 46 8.47 -14.18 10.58
N SER A 47 8.52 -15.25 9.80
CA SER A 47 9.50 -15.35 8.70
C SER A 47 9.19 -14.35 7.58
N ALA A 48 7.92 -14.22 7.20
CA ALA A 48 7.46 -13.23 6.23
C ALA A 48 7.67 -11.80 6.76
N LYS A 49 7.35 -11.58 8.05
CA LYS A 49 7.59 -10.30 8.71
C LYS A 49 9.05 -9.84 8.67
N LEU A 50 9.98 -10.75 8.87
CA LEU A 50 11.42 -10.44 8.75
C LEU A 50 11.80 -10.02 7.33
N VAL A 51 11.21 -10.65 6.31
CA VAL A 51 11.47 -10.34 4.89
C VAL A 51 10.89 -8.97 4.54
N SER A 52 9.62 -8.73 4.84
CA SER A 52 8.97 -7.43 4.56
C SER A 52 9.64 -6.28 5.30
N ASN A 53 10.07 -6.48 6.56
CA ASN A 53 10.82 -5.48 7.32
C ASN A 53 12.17 -5.12 6.70
N ILE A 54 12.92 -6.11 6.16
CA ILE A 54 14.19 -5.85 5.44
C ILE A 54 13.94 -4.90 4.26
N VAL A 55 12.90 -5.18 3.47
CA VAL A 55 12.54 -4.37 2.31
C VAL A 55 12.09 -2.96 2.74
N VAL A 56 11.11 -2.86 3.62
CA VAL A 56 10.54 -1.57 4.02
C VAL A 56 11.58 -0.67 4.67
N ARG A 57 12.38 -1.19 5.60
CA ARG A 57 13.44 -0.38 6.26
C ARG A 57 14.44 0.17 5.26
N LYS A 58 14.83 -0.63 4.24
CA LYS A 58 15.74 -0.15 3.20
C LYS A 58 15.09 0.91 2.33
N VAL A 59 13.82 0.72 1.95
CA VAL A 59 13.06 1.67 1.14
C VAL A 59 12.86 2.99 1.88
N ILE A 60 12.34 2.99 3.11
CA ILE A 60 12.05 4.23 3.86
C ILE A 60 13.32 5.02 4.17
N SER A 61 14.45 4.36 4.48
CA SER A 61 15.73 5.05 4.66
C SER A 61 16.12 5.86 3.42
N LEU A 62 16.00 5.26 2.23
CA LEU A 62 16.35 5.92 0.98
C LEU A 62 15.33 7.01 0.58
N LEU A 63 14.05 6.77 0.81
CA LEU A 63 13.00 7.76 0.51
C LEU A 63 13.13 9.00 1.41
N SER A 64 13.47 8.83 2.69
CA SER A 64 13.72 9.95 3.62
C SER A 64 14.94 10.79 3.25
N GLU A 65 15.88 10.20 2.50
CA GLU A 65 17.04 10.91 1.92
C GLU A 65 16.73 11.56 0.56
N GLY A 66 15.51 11.38 0.02
CA GLY A 66 15.08 11.95 -1.25
C GLY A 66 15.41 11.10 -2.48
N VAL A 67 15.82 9.85 -2.29
CA VAL A 67 16.03 8.90 -3.40
C VAL A 67 14.71 8.63 -4.11
N ARG A 68 14.73 8.52 -5.44
CA ARG A 68 13.53 8.23 -6.25
C ARG A 68 13.04 6.80 -5.99
N ASP A 69 11.72 6.60 -6.03
CA ASP A 69 11.04 5.34 -5.69
C ASP A 69 11.61 4.12 -6.42
N GLY A 70 11.84 4.23 -7.73
CA GLY A 70 12.42 3.13 -8.49
C GLY A 70 13.87 2.80 -8.13
N ALA A 71 14.67 3.77 -7.69
CA ALA A 71 16.01 3.52 -7.20
C ALA A 71 15.97 2.89 -5.80
N ALA A 72 15.07 3.34 -4.94
CA ALA A 72 14.84 2.75 -3.63
C ALA A 72 14.36 1.29 -3.74
N ALA A 73 13.44 1.00 -4.65
CA ALA A 73 12.97 -0.37 -4.92
C ALA A 73 14.10 -1.28 -5.41
N ARG A 74 14.94 -0.82 -6.36
CA ARG A 74 16.08 -1.61 -6.82
C ARG A 74 17.11 -1.86 -5.71
N ALA A 75 17.44 -0.85 -4.93
CA ALA A 75 18.34 -0.98 -3.81
C ALA A 75 17.81 -1.94 -2.73
N ALA A 76 16.50 -1.93 -2.48
CA ALA A 76 15.86 -2.89 -1.57
C ALA A 76 15.89 -4.32 -2.14
N HIS A 77 15.69 -4.48 -3.44
CA HIS A 77 15.83 -5.75 -4.13
C HIS A 77 17.23 -6.34 -3.95
N ASP A 78 18.27 -5.55 -4.28
CA ASP A 78 19.66 -6.00 -4.18
C ASP A 78 20.01 -6.34 -2.72
N TYR A 79 19.55 -5.52 -1.79
CA TYR A 79 19.78 -5.74 -0.37
C TYR A 79 19.10 -7.02 0.14
N LEU A 80 17.83 -7.25 -0.20
CA LEU A 80 17.10 -8.47 0.16
C LEU A 80 17.79 -9.70 -0.43
N ARG A 81 18.15 -9.63 -1.72
CA ARG A 81 18.82 -10.71 -2.43
C ARG A 81 20.17 -11.07 -1.80
N LEU A 82 20.97 -10.07 -1.43
CA LEU A 82 22.23 -10.25 -0.74
C LEU A 82 22.04 -10.91 0.63
N GLN A 83 21.10 -10.38 1.43
CA GLN A 83 20.83 -10.84 2.80
C GLN A 83 20.25 -12.26 2.86
N ARG A 84 19.54 -12.69 1.83
CA ARG A 84 18.81 -13.96 1.79
C ARG A 84 19.24 -14.90 0.69
N GLY A 85 20.35 -14.57 -0.02
CA GLY A 85 20.93 -15.43 -1.06
C GLY A 85 19.99 -15.72 -2.23
N GLY A 86 19.05 -14.82 -2.53
CA GLY A 86 18.07 -14.99 -3.61
C GLY A 86 17.00 -16.07 -3.35
N LYS A 87 16.77 -16.47 -2.08
CA LYS A 87 15.88 -17.59 -1.71
C LYS A 87 14.50 -17.16 -1.24
N VAL A 88 14.26 -15.86 -1.08
CA VAL A 88 12.99 -15.30 -0.62
C VAL A 88 12.58 -14.11 -1.45
N SER A 89 11.29 -13.88 -1.56
CA SER A 89 10.72 -12.73 -2.26
C SER A 89 9.88 -11.86 -1.36
N ALA A 90 9.66 -10.63 -1.80
CA ALA A 90 8.68 -9.74 -1.23
C ALA A 90 8.01 -8.92 -2.33
N ASP A 91 6.71 -8.77 -2.25
CA ASP A 91 5.97 -7.79 -3.00
C ASP A 91 6.22 -6.39 -2.42
N LEU A 92 6.22 -5.38 -3.28
CA LEU A 92 6.43 -4.00 -2.87
C LEU A 92 5.53 -3.05 -3.66
N VAL A 93 4.85 -2.17 -2.93
CA VAL A 93 4.16 -0.99 -3.48
C VAL A 93 4.66 0.25 -2.76
N ILE A 94 4.98 1.28 -3.51
CA ILE A 94 5.30 2.62 -3.01
C ILE A 94 4.32 3.61 -3.63
N LEU A 95 3.59 4.34 -2.80
CA LEU A 95 2.75 5.46 -3.20
C LEU A 95 3.42 6.74 -2.69
N SER A 96 3.85 7.61 -3.58
CA SER A 96 4.55 8.84 -3.21
C SER A 96 3.84 10.08 -3.72
N VAL A 97 3.64 11.04 -2.83
CA VAL A 97 3.21 12.40 -3.19
C VAL A 97 4.42 13.33 -3.08
N ASP A 98 4.85 13.87 -4.20
CA ASP A 98 5.91 14.87 -4.26
C ASP A 98 5.30 16.26 -4.33
N LEU A 99 5.52 17.07 -3.30
CA LEU A 99 4.98 18.44 -3.24
C LEU A 99 5.77 19.44 -4.07
N ARG A 100 7.01 19.12 -4.44
CA ARG A 100 7.85 19.99 -5.29
C ARG A 100 7.42 19.90 -6.76
N THR A 101 7.22 18.69 -7.25
CA THR A 101 6.74 18.44 -8.62
C THR A 101 5.22 18.46 -8.72
N ARG A 102 4.54 18.38 -7.59
CA ARG A 102 3.08 18.20 -7.49
C ARG A 102 2.61 16.98 -8.25
N THR A 103 3.27 15.85 -7.99
CA THR A 103 2.95 14.59 -8.64
C THR A 103 2.65 13.49 -7.63
N LEU A 104 1.80 12.54 -8.07
CA LEU A 104 1.60 11.25 -7.46
C LEU A 104 2.44 10.24 -8.25
N VAL A 105 3.30 9.51 -7.57
CA VAL A 105 4.12 8.43 -8.15
C VAL A 105 3.68 7.10 -7.53
N ILE A 106 3.38 6.12 -8.39
CA ILE A 106 3.07 4.75 -7.99
C ILE A 106 4.16 3.85 -8.55
N SER A 107 4.87 3.15 -7.66
CA SER A 107 5.91 2.18 -8.00
C SER A 107 5.51 0.80 -7.49
N ARG A 108 5.57 -0.20 -8.37
CA ARG A 108 5.11 -1.57 -8.11
C ARG A 108 6.20 -2.59 -8.42
N ASN A 109 6.38 -3.53 -7.51
CA ASN A 109 7.04 -4.82 -7.68
C ASN A 109 6.13 -5.90 -7.09
N THR A 110 4.95 -6.09 -7.69
CA THR A 110 3.92 -7.02 -7.24
C THR A 110 3.01 -7.42 -8.40
N ARG A 111 2.37 -8.57 -8.29
CA ARG A 111 1.30 -8.99 -9.20
C ARG A 111 -0.06 -8.45 -8.81
N THR A 112 -0.21 -8.04 -7.55
CA THR A 112 -1.44 -7.43 -7.05
C THR A 112 -1.67 -6.09 -7.76
N PRO A 113 -2.87 -5.82 -8.28
CA PRO A 113 -3.17 -4.56 -8.96
C PRO A 113 -3.19 -3.39 -7.97
N VAL A 114 -2.93 -2.20 -8.49
CA VAL A 114 -3.19 -0.93 -7.80
C VAL A 114 -4.26 -0.19 -8.61
N LEU A 115 -5.29 0.31 -7.95
CA LEU A 115 -6.32 1.11 -8.58
C LEU A 115 -6.04 2.59 -8.37
N LEU A 116 -6.24 3.37 -9.42
CA LEU A 116 -6.22 4.83 -9.38
C LEU A 116 -7.50 5.35 -10.06
N ALA A 117 -8.23 6.20 -9.37
CA ALA A 117 -9.30 6.99 -9.95
C ALA A 117 -8.88 8.46 -10.04
N VAL A 118 -9.11 9.08 -11.20
CA VAL A 118 -8.85 10.50 -11.47
C VAL A 118 -10.07 11.08 -12.17
N GLY A 119 -10.80 11.98 -11.52
CA GLY A 119 -12.10 12.41 -12.02
C GLY A 119 -13.01 11.20 -12.23
N ASP A 120 -13.53 11.00 -13.44
CA ASP A 120 -14.43 9.86 -13.76
C ASP A 120 -13.67 8.63 -14.29
N GLU A 121 -12.36 8.70 -14.45
CA GLU A 121 -11.55 7.63 -15.03
C GLU A 121 -11.06 6.66 -13.95
N LEU A 122 -11.22 5.36 -14.21
CA LEU A 122 -10.58 4.27 -13.45
C LEU A 122 -9.38 3.74 -14.22
N ILE A 123 -8.23 3.80 -13.62
CA ILE A 123 -6.97 3.25 -14.12
C ILE A 123 -6.59 2.07 -13.25
N ARG A 124 -6.44 0.90 -13.87
CA ARG A 124 -5.98 -0.32 -13.23
C ARG A 124 -4.52 -0.55 -13.60
N LEU A 125 -3.65 -0.50 -12.61
CA LEU A 125 -2.22 -0.78 -12.78
C LEU A 125 -1.98 -2.25 -12.48
N GLU A 126 -1.96 -3.07 -13.51
CA GLU A 126 -1.80 -4.53 -13.45
C GLU A 126 -0.73 -5.06 -14.40
N GLU A 127 0.10 -4.15 -14.96
CA GLU A 127 1.21 -4.55 -15.81
C GLU A 127 2.11 -5.54 -15.06
N GLU A 128 2.68 -6.47 -15.80
CA GLU A 128 3.56 -7.50 -15.25
C GLU A 128 4.72 -6.87 -14.48
N SER A 129 4.85 -7.26 -13.23
CA SER A 129 5.90 -6.80 -12.33
C SER A 129 6.30 -7.92 -11.37
N GLU A 130 7.58 -8.14 -11.23
CA GLU A 130 8.13 -9.23 -10.44
C GLU A 130 8.42 -8.78 -9.00
N PRO A 131 8.11 -9.62 -8.00
CA PRO A 131 8.52 -9.40 -6.62
C PRO A 131 10.03 -9.20 -6.46
N LEU A 132 10.43 -8.55 -5.39
CA LEU A 132 11.83 -8.31 -5.05
C LEU A 132 12.53 -9.58 -4.53
N GLY A 133 13.86 -9.65 -4.67
CA GLY A 133 14.73 -10.53 -3.90
C GLY A 133 15.22 -11.78 -4.62
N VAL A 134 14.52 -12.31 -5.64
CA VAL A 134 14.87 -13.59 -6.29
C VAL A 134 15.69 -13.40 -7.55
N ARG A 135 15.21 -12.61 -8.51
CA ARG A 135 15.85 -12.38 -9.80
C ARG A 135 17.24 -11.73 -9.65
N SER A 136 18.05 -11.77 -10.68
CA SER A 136 19.36 -11.08 -10.69
C SER A 136 19.22 -9.56 -10.74
N SER A 137 18.11 -9.06 -11.27
CA SER A 137 17.76 -7.64 -11.34
C SER A 137 16.27 -7.47 -11.25
N THR A 138 15.81 -6.27 -10.93
CA THR A 138 14.38 -5.93 -10.91
C THR A 138 14.11 -4.66 -11.70
N ARG A 139 12.92 -4.59 -12.28
CA ARG A 139 12.39 -3.40 -12.96
C ARG A 139 11.04 -3.06 -12.34
N PRO A 140 10.98 -2.14 -11.38
CA PRO A 140 9.71 -1.68 -10.86
C PRO A 140 8.89 -1.03 -11.99
N VAL A 141 7.59 -1.31 -12.03
CA VAL A 141 6.65 -0.57 -12.88
C VAL A 141 6.35 0.73 -12.18
N ILE A 142 6.66 1.85 -12.84
CA ILE A 142 6.50 3.19 -12.27
C ILE A 142 5.58 3.99 -13.17
N ARG A 143 4.59 4.62 -12.56
CA ARG A 143 3.67 5.55 -13.23
C ARG A 143 3.58 6.84 -12.40
N GLU A 144 3.43 7.96 -13.10
CA GLU A 144 3.40 9.29 -12.50
C GLU A 144 2.24 10.10 -13.06
N TRP A 145 1.53 10.82 -12.20
CA TRP A 145 0.44 11.72 -12.55
C TRP A 145 0.61 13.05 -11.86
N ALA A 146 0.20 14.13 -12.52
CA ALA A 146 0.03 15.41 -11.84
C ALA A 146 -1.05 15.28 -10.77
N LEU A 147 -0.87 15.94 -9.63
CA LEU A 147 -1.92 16.02 -8.61
C LEU A 147 -3.11 16.81 -9.16
N SER A 148 -4.16 16.11 -9.50
CA SER A 148 -5.39 16.63 -10.12
C SER A 148 -6.63 16.15 -9.36
N PRO A 149 -6.98 16.79 -8.24
CA PRO A 149 -8.14 16.37 -7.44
C PRO A 149 -9.46 16.44 -8.23
N PRO A 150 -10.42 15.50 -7.99
CA PRO A 150 -10.30 14.39 -7.03
C PRO A 150 -9.48 13.22 -7.57
N MET A 151 -8.62 12.64 -6.71
CA MET A 151 -7.92 11.41 -7.00
C MET A 151 -8.07 10.45 -5.80
N THR A 152 -8.17 9.16 -6.10
CA THR A 152 -8.15 8.09 -5.09
C THR A 152 -7.24 6.97 -5.55
N VAL A 153 -6.37 6.50 -4.67
CA VAL A 153 -5.50 5.32 -4.91
C VAL A 153 -5.86 4.25 -3.91
N LEU A 154 -5.93 3.01 -4.39
CA LEU A 154 -6.08 1.82 -3.57
C LEU A 154 -4.96 0.84 -3.90
N ALA A 155 -4.16 0.51 -2.90
CA ALA A 155 -3.17 -0.57 -2.93
C ALA A 155 -3.44 -1.56 -1.79
N PHE A 156 -3.14 -2.82 -2.00
CA PHE A 156 -3.41 -3.87 -1.02
C PHE A 156 -2.48 -5.08 -1.22
N SER A 157 -2.34 -5.92 -0.17
CA SER A 157 -1.68 -7.22 -0.29
C SER A 157 -2.65 -8.28 -0.85
N ASP A 158 -2.12 -9.41 -1.30
CA ASP A 158 -2.90 -10.47 -1.95
C ASP A 158 -4.00 -11.07 -1.06
N GLY A 159 -3.88 -10.96 0.28
CA GLY A 159 -4.89 -11.38 1.22
C GLY A 159 -6.28 -10.78 0.97
N LEU A 160 -6.37 -9.57 0.38
CA LEU A 160 -7.66 -9.00 -0.02
C LEU A 160 -8.30 -9.77 -1.19
N LEU A 161 -7.48 -10.27 -2.13
CA LEU A 161 -7.93 -11.08 -3.26
C LEU A 161 -8.32 -12.50 -2.83
N ASP A 162 -7.63 -13.02 -1.82
CA ASP A 162 -7.84 -14.38 -1.30
C ASP A 162 -9.03 -14.48 -0.36
N ALA A 163 -9.47 -13.35 0.21
CA ALA A 163 -10.61 -13.30 1.10
C ALA A 163 -11.89 -13.82 0.43
N GLY A 164 -12.60 -14.71 1.15
CA GLY A 164 -13.83 -15.34 0.67
C GLY A 164 -13.63 -16.55 -0.24
N THR A 165 -12.42 -16.94 -0.59
CA THR A 165 -12.13 -18.10 -1.45
C THR A 165 -12.70 -19.40 -0.89
N ARG A 166 -12.74 -19.55 0.46
CA ARG A 166 -13.33 -20.72 1.14
C ARG A 166 -14.83 -20.87 0.91
N VAL A 167 -15.51 -19.79 0.62
CA VAL A 167 -16.97 -19.73 0.39
C VAL A 167 -17.33 -19.44 -1.07
N GLY A 168 -16.33 -19.44 -1.97
CA GLY A 168 -16.52 -19.19 -3.40
C GLY A 168 -16.94 -17.75 -3.73
N GLN A 169 -16.63 -16.80 -2.83
CA GLN A 169 -16.92 -15.38 -2.98
C GLN A 169 -15.63 -14.57 -3.06
N ARG A 170 -15.74 -13.29 -3.41
CA ARG A 170 -14.63 -12.35 -3.45
C ARG A 170 -15.08 -10.98 -2.95
N VAL A 171 -14.15 -10.24 -2.38
CA VAL A 171 -14.39 -8.85 -2.03
C VAL A 171 -14.63 -8.05 -3.32
N PRO A 172 -15.74 -7.31 -3.45
CA PRO A 172 -16.01 -6.47 -4.63
C PRO A 172 -15.24 -5.15 -4.52
N TYR A 173 -13.90 -5.23 -4.42
CA TYR A 173 -13.04 -4.08 -4.07
C TYR A 173 -13.10 -2.96 -5.11
N GLU A 174 -13.29 -3.27 -6.40
CA GLU A 174 -13.40 -2.25 -7.44
C GLU A 174 -14.72 -1.48 -7.37
N GLU A 175 -15.82 -2.18 -7.10
CA GLU A 175 -17.13 -1.55 -6.94
C GLU A 175 -17.13 -0.63 -5.71
N LEU A 176 -16.59 -1.11 -4.59
CA LEU A 176 -16.47 -0.34 -3.36
C LEU A 176 -15.56 0.89 -3.55
N PHE A 177 -14.45 0.71 -4.24
CA PHE A 177 -13.51 1.79 -4.59
C PHE A 177 -14.18 2.86 -5.46
N LEU A 178 -14.84 2.47 -6.55
CA LEU A 178 -15.50 3.41 -7.46
C LEU A 178 -16.66 4.14 -6.79
N ARG A 179 -17.46 3.43 -5.98
CA ARG A 179 -18.53 4.04 -5.21
C ARG A 179 -17.99 5.09 -4.27
N PHE A 180 -16.98 4.76 -3.47
CA PHE A 180 -16.31 5.69 -2.56
C PHE A 180 -15.80 6.94 -3.30
N HIS A 181 -15.09 6.74 -4.42
CA HIS A 181 -14.53 7.84 -5.18
C HIS A 181 -15.62 8.78 -5.75
N ARG A 182 -16.70 8.22 -6.33
CA ARG A 182 -17.83 8.98 -6.91
C ARG A 182 -18.66 9.74 -5.87
N GLU A 183 -18.77 9.21 -4.69
CA GLU A 183 -19.45 9.87 -3.56
C GLU A 183 -18.60 11.00 -2.93
N ASN A 184 -17.56 11.47 -3.62
CA ASN A 184 -16.58 12.45 -3.13
C ASN A 184 -15.91 12.00 -1.81
N GLY A 185 -15.62 10.71 -1.70
CA GLY A 185 -14.97 10.13 -0.55
C GLY A 185 -13.64 10.82 -0.25
N ARG A 186 -13.57 11.48 0.91
CA ARG A 186 -12.36 12.19 1.36
C ARG A 186 -11.63 11.40 2.41
N ASP A 187 -12.38 10.76 3.29
CA ASP A 187 -11.86 10.04 4.45
C ASP A 187 -11.31 8.68 4.03
N ALA A 188 -10.03 8.63 3.70
CA ALA A 188 -9.34 7.43 3.23
C ALA A 188 -9.56 6.21 4.15
N HIS A 189 -9.68 6.42 5.47
CA HIS A 189 -9.91 5.34 6.42
C HIS A 189 -11.26 4.64 6.22
N VAL A 190 -12.30 5.34 5.77
CA VAL A 190 -13.62 4.74 5.53
C VAL A 190 -13.53 3.64 4.47
N LEU A 191 -12.82 3.90 3.36
CA LEU A 191 -12.62 2.89 2.33
C LEU A 191 -11.72 1.74 2.82
N ALA A 192 -10.64 2.06 3.53
CA ALA A 192 -9.71 1.05 4.03
C ALA A 192 -10.42 0.10 5.02
N ASP A 193 -11.18 0.64 5.96
CA ASP A 193 -11.95 -0.14 6.93
C ASP A 193 -13.07 -0.95 6.25
N THR A 194 -13.82 -0.34 5.31
CA THR A 194 -14.89 -1.04 4.57
C THR A 194 -14.35 -2.27 3.84
N LEU A 195 -13.22 -2.14 3.14
CA LEU A 195 -12.61 -3.26 2.41
C LEU A 195 -12.13 -4.35 3.34
N LEU A 196 -11.48 -3.99 4.45
CA LEU A 196 -11.01 -4.97 5.44
C LEU A 196 -12.17 -5.67 6.15
N GLU A 197 -13.23 -4.94 6.50
CA GLU A 197 -14.43 -5.52 7.10
C GLU A 197 -15.13 -6.50 6.16
N GLN A 198 -15.24 -6.18 4.87
CA GLN A 198 -15.77 -7.11 3.87
C GLN A 198 -14.93 -8.39 3.75
N ALA A 199 -13.60 -8.26 3.74
CA ALA A 199 -12.71 -9.42 3.75
C ALA A 199 -12.93 -10.29 4.99
N LEU A 200 -13.00 -9.67 6.17
CA LEU A 200 -13.24 -10.35 7.43
C LEU A 200 -14.60 -11.04 7.49
N GLN A 201 -15.65 -10.43 6.95
CA GLN A 201 -16.99 -11.03 6.89
C GLN A 201 -17.00 -12.26 6.00
N LEU A 202 -16.39 -12.20 4.82
CA LEU A 202 -16.29 -13.33 3.90
C LEU A 202 -15.47 -14.50 4.50
N ASP A 203 -14.45 -14.18 5.26
CA ASP A 203 -13.61 -15.16 5.95
C ASP A 203 -14.15 -15.57 7.34
N GLN A 204 -15.36 -15.10 7.70
CA GLN A 204 -16.02 -15.43 8.97
C GLN A 204 -15.13 -15.13 10.20
N GLY A 205 -14.40 -14.01 10.16
CA GLY A 205 -13.47 -13.59 11.20
C GLY A 205 -12.17 -14.40 11.29
N ARG A 206 -11.87 -15.23 10.26
CA ARG A 206 -10.65 -16.05 10.19
C ARG A 206 -9.90 -15.80 8.89
N PRO A 207 -9.18 -14.67 8.77
CA PRO A 207 -8.48 -14.30 7.54
C PRO A 207 -7.64 -15.43 6.97
N VAL A 208 -7.79 -15.68 5.67
CA VAL A 208 -7.06 -16.76 4.97
C VAL A 208 -5.60 -16.38 4.74
N ASP A 209 -5.31 -15.09 4.63
CA ASP A 209 -3.96 -14.56 4.60
C ASP A 209 -3.84 -13.20 5.30
N ASP A 210 -2.59 -12.74 5.48
CA ASP A 210 -2.31 -11.39 5.95
C ASP A 210 -2.93 -10.38 4.97
N THR A 211 -3.73 -9.46 5.47
CA THR A 211 -4.44 -8.49 4.62
C THR A 211 -4.10 -7.08 5.06
N SER A 212 -3.54 -6.31 4.14
CA SER A 212 -3.25 -4.88 4.31
C SER A 212 -3.87 -4.10 3.19
N VAL A 213 -4.56 -3.00 3.53
CA VAL A 213 -5.22 -2.09 2.60
C VAL A 213 -4.65 -0.69 2.82
N LEU A 214 -4.16 -0.07 1.75
CA LEU A 214 -3.68 1.30 1.71
C LEU A 214 -4.59 2.13 0.83
N VAL A 215 -5.09 3.23 1.36
CA VAL A 215 -5.87 4.21 0.59
C VAL A 215 -5.19 5.56 0.67
N LEU A 216 -5.07 6.24 -0.46
CA LEU A 216 -4.62 7.62 -0.56
C LEU A 216 -5.67 8.41 -1.32
N THR A 217 -6.10 9.54 -0.76
CA THR A 217 -7.04 10.46 -1.41
C THR A 217 -6.40 11.83 -1.59
N VAL A 218 -6.71 12.47 -2.72
CA VAL A 218 -6.31 13.85 -3.02
C VAL A 218 -7.57 14.63 -3.37
N TYR A 219 -7.89 15.67 -2.62
CA TYR A 219 -9.15 16.38 -2.77
C TYR A 219 -9.00 17.88 -2.56
N HIS A 220 -10.00 18.63 -3.05
CA HIS A 220 -10.09 20.06 -2.84
C HIS A 220 -10.65 20.39 -1.46
N VAL A 221 -10.05 21.37 -0.79
CA VAL A 221 -10.55 21.99 0.42
C VAL A 221 -10.69 23.49 0.23
N GLN A 222 -11.61 24.11 0.97
CA GLN A 222 -11.75 25.57 0.93
C GLN A 222 -10.56 26.22 1.65
N GLU A 223 -10.27 25.72 2.85
CA GLU A 223 -9.16 26.17 3.69
C GLU A 223 -8.43 24.98 4.29
N THR A 224 -7.16 25.17 4.62
CA THR A 224 -6.35 24.23 5.40
C THR A 224 -5.65 25.00 6.52
N ASP A 225 -5.58 24.38 7.68
CA ASP A 225 -4.83 24.92 8.82
C ASP A 225 -3.30 24.76 8.68
N GLY A 226 -2.86 24.05 7.63
CA GLY A 226 -1.46 23.76 7.39
C GLY A 226 -0.85 22.72 8.34
N ILE A 227 -1.65 22.14 9.23
CA ILE A 227 -1.18 21.17 10.22
C ILE A 227 -1.19 19.77 9.61
N ARG A 228 -0.05 19.08 9.70
CA ARG A 228 0.05 17.66 9.36
C ARG A 228 -0.35 16.82 10.56
N ARG A 229 -1.18 15.81 10.33
CA ARG A 229 -1.66 14.92 11.39
C ARG A 229 -1.42 13.47 10.99
N MET A 230 -0.90 12.68 11.91
CA MET A 230 -0.81 11.23 11.80
C MET A 230 -1.60 10.61 12.93
N HIS A 231 -2.55 9.75 12.59
CA HIS A 231 -3.36 9.01 13.56
C HIS A 231 -3.07 7.53 13.41
N VAL A 232 -2.75 6.90 14.54
CA VAL A 232 -2.45 5.46 14.57
C VAL A 232 -3.30 4.81 15.66
N ARG A 233 -4.01 3.72 15.31
CA ARG A 233 -4.84 2.94 16.23
C ARG A 233 -4.37 1.50 16.24
N PHE A 234 -3.98 1.00 17.41
CA PHE A 234 -3.59 -0.40 17.62
C PHE A 234 -4.52 -1.06 18.65
N PRO A 235 -5.13 -2.20 18.35
CA PRO A 235 -5.79 -3.00 19.35
C PRO A 235 -4.74 -3.62 20.28
N VAL A 236 -4.93 -3.44 21.60
CA VAL A 236 -4.11 -4.11 22.62
C VAL A 236 -4.89 -5.36 23.04
N PRO A 237 -4.36 -6.57 22.84
CA PRO A 237 -5.05 -7.78 23.30
C PRO A 237 -5.18 -7.76 24.84
N PRO A 238 -6.26 -8.34 25.37
CA PRO A 238 -6.40 -8.46 26.83
C PRO A 238 -5.23 -9.28 27.39
N VAL A 239 -4.76 -8.86 28.55
CA VAL A 239 -3.70 -9.53 29.34
C VAL A 239 -4.25 -10.81 29.96
#